data_b2e99c72884fb57b9cf76d06f27e9992
#
_entry.id   b2e99c72884fb57b9cf76d06f27e9992
#
_cell.length_a   1.000
_cell.length_b   1.000
_cell.length_c   1.000
_cell.angle_alpha   90.00
_cell.angle_beta   90.00
_cell.angle_gamma   90.00
#
_symmetry.space_group_name_H-M   'P 1'
#
loop_
_entity.id
_entity.type
_entity.pdbx_description
1 polymer ?
#
loop_
_entity_poly.entity_id
_entity_poly.type
_entity_poly.pdbx_seq_one_letter_code
_entity_poly.pdbx_strand_id
1 'polypeptide(L)'
;MNAYMEQTEQYVLHTYNRFPVVLESGNGVYLKDTDGKEYLDFAAGIAVYALGYHYPGYDEALKSQIDKVMHTSNLYYNVPMGEAAEKLIKTSGMSKVFFTNSGAEAIEGAIKAARKYAWLKDGQADHEIIAMNHSFHGRSVGALSVTGNFHYQEAFRPLMGGVKFADFNDIASVKAQITDKTCAIIMETVQGEGGIYPADPAFLKEVRQICDEKDILLILDEIQCGMGRTGSMFAWQQYGAAPDIMTTAKALGCGVPVGAFVLNEKTAKASLVPGDHGTTYGGNPFACAAVSKVFDLFESEKIIEHVNEIAPYFEKKLDELMQKYDCITARRGKGLMQGLVIGNGVKVGDITKEALNHGLIVISAGSDVLRMVPPLIIEKQHVDEYIQKLSETIDILLK
;
A
#
# COMPACT_ATOMS: atom_id res chain seq x y z
N MET A 1 -12.95 -30.86 5.01
CA MET A 1 -12.18 -29.69 4.47
C MET A 1 -12.39 -29.70 2.96
N ASN A 2 -12.47 -28.53 2.31
CA ASN A 2 -12.60 -28.47 0.84
C ASN A 2 -11.31 -29.01 0.19
N ALA A 3 -11.42 -29.79 -0.90
CA ALA A 3 -10.27 -30.43 -1.57
C ALA A 3 -9.16 -29.44 -1.99
N TYR A 4 -9.54 -28.22 -2.39
CA TYR A 4 -8.58 -27.16 -2.73
C TYR A 4 -7.81 -26.65 -1.51
N MET A 5 -8.45 -26.61 -0.32
CA MET A 5 -7.77 -26.27 0.93
C MET A 5 -6.76 -27.35 1.30
N GLU A 6 -7.14 -28.63 1.24
CA GLU A 6 -6.26 -29.77 1.51
C GLU A 6 -5.05 -29.75 0.57
N GLN A 7 -5.27 -29.53 -0.72
CA GLN A 7 -4.20 -29.43 -1.71
C GLN A 7 -3.27 -28.25 -1.41
N THR A 8 -3.81 -27.10 -1.03
CA THR A 8 -3.01 -25.92 -0.68
C THR A 8 -2.16 -26.18 0.57
N GLU A 9 -2.74 -26.73 1.64
CA GLU A 9 -2.00 -27.03 2.87
C GLU A 9 -0.92 -28.12 2.65
N GLN A 10 -1.13 -29.04 1.72
CA GLN A 10 -0.16 -30.07 1.39
C GLN A 10 1.07 -29.54 0.63
N TYR A 11 0.88 -28.57 -0.30
CA TYR A 11 1.94 -28.19 -1.25
C TYR A 11 2.45 -26.77 -1.10
N VAL A 12 1.75 -25.87 -0.41
CA VAL A 12 2.15 -24.48 -0.21
C VAL A 12 2.65 -24.27 1.21
N LEU A 13 3.86 -23.68 1.33
CA LEU A 13 4.43 -23.39 2.64
C LEU A 13 3.46 -22.58 3.50
N HIS A 14 3.19 -23.07 4.71
CA HIS A 14 2.23 -22.48 5.65
C HIS A 14 2.82 -21.25 6.36
N THR A 15 2.83 -20.11 5.67
CA THR A 15 3.27 -18.81 6.22
C THR A 15 2.10 -17.85 6.53
N TYR A 16 0.88 -18.26 6.20
CA TYR A 16 -0.35 -17.50 6.45
C TYR A 16 -1.40 -18.36 7.14
N ASN A 17 -2.06 -17.79 8.14
CA ASN A 17 -3.29 -18.36 8.71
C ASN A 17 -4.46 -17.99 7.79
N ARG A 18 -4.75 -18.86 6.79
CA ARG A 18 -5.79 -18.61 5.78
C ARG A 18 -7.18 -18.74 6.37
N PHE A 19 -8.09 -17.87 5.94
CA PHE A 19 -9.51 -18.06 6.20
C PHE A 19 -10.03 -19.29 5.46
N PRO A 20 -11.00 -20.05 6.02
CA PRO A 20 -11.49 -21.29 5.42
C PRO A 20 -12.52 -21.03 4.30
N VAL A 21 -12.11 -20.25 3.29
CA VAL A 21 -12.89 -19.88 2.12
C VAL A 21 -12.03 -20.08 0.87
N VAL A 22 -12.58 -20.67 -0.18
CA VAL A 22 -11.92 -20.84 -1.48
C VAL A 22 -12.56 -19.86 -2.47
N LEU A 23 -11.97 -18.70 -2.63
CA LEU A 23 -12.43 -17.69 -3.58
C LEU A 23 -12.09 -18.12 -5.01
N GLU A 24 -13.07 -18.07 -5.91
CA GLU A 24 -12.93 -18.54 -7.29
C GLU A 24 -13.08 -17.40 -8.31
N SER A 25 -13.98 -16.49 -8.08
CA SER A 25 -14.29 -15.41 -9.03
C SER A 25 -14.68 -14.12 -8.32
N GLY A 26 -14.74 -13.01 -9.07
CA GLY A 26 -15.16 -11.72 -8.56
C GLY A 26 -15.83 -10.89 -9.65
N ASN A 27 -16.71 -9.95 -9.25
CA ASN A 27 -17.33 -8.99 -10.14
C ASN A 27 -17.63 -7.68 -9.37
N GLY A 28 -17.21 -6.54 -9.90
CA GLY A 28 -17.35 -5.25 -9.22
C GLY A 28 -16.67 -5.28 -7.84
N VAL A 29 -17.45 -5.16 -6.78
CA VAL A 29 -16.96 -5.15 -5.39
C VAL A 29 -17.22 -6.47 -4.64
N TYR A 30 -17.63 -7.50 -5.35
CA TYR A 30 -17.97 -8.80 -4.76
C TYR A 30 -17.01 -9.89 -5.22
N LEU A 31 -16.69 -10.80 -4.29
CA LEU A 31 -16.03 -12.07 -4.56
C LEU A 31 -17.01 -13.23 -4.37
N LYS A 32 -16.75 -14.32 -5.05
CA LYS A 32 -17.55 -15.53 -4.97
C LYS A 32 -16.66 -16.73 -4.71
N ASP A 33 -17.09 -17.60 -3.80
CA ASP A 33 -16.38 -18.85 -3.51
C ASP A 33 -16.84 -20.00 -4.40
N THR A 34 -16.16 -21.15 -4.27
CA THR A 34 -16.46 -22.38 -5.01
C THR A 34 -17.83 -23.00 -4.70
N ASP A 35 -18.47 -22.60 -3.60
CA ASP A 35 -19.81 -23.05 -3.21
C ASP A 35 -20.91 -22.09 -3.71
N GLY A 36 -20.50 -21.00 -4.39
CA GLY A 36 -21.37 -20.00 -4.97
C GLY A 36 -21.80 -18.90 -4.00
N LYS A 37 -21.28 -18.86 -2.78
CA LYS A 37 -21.55 -17.78 -1.84
C LYS A 37 -20.81 -16.50 -2.24
N GLU A 38 -21.51 -15.38 -2.19
CA GLU A 38 -20.97 -14.06 -2.49
C GLU A 38 -20.53 -13.33 -1.21
N TYR A 39 -19.45 -12.57 -1.36
CA TYR A 39 -18.86 -11.78 -0.29
C TYR A 39 -18.64 -10.34 -0.78
N LEU A 40 -19.19 -9.38 -0.06
CA LEU A 40 -18.83 -7.98 -0.23
C LEU A 40 -17.38 -7.78 0.23
N ASP A 41 -16.51 -7.28 -0.64
CA ASP A 41 -15.07 -7.20 -0.37
C ASP A 41 -14.66 -5.79 0.07
N PHE A 42 -14.42 -5.63 1.36
CA PHE A 42 -13.84 -4.40 1.94
C PHE A 42 -12.34 -4.52 2.25
N ALA A 43 -11.67 -5.54 1.69
CA ALA A 43 -10.23 -5.73 1.75
C ALA A 43 -9.52 -5.47 0.42
N ALA A 44 -10.18 -5.71 -0.72
CA ALA A 44 -9.66 -5.52 -2.08
C ALA A 44 -8.27 -6.15 -2.30
N GLY A 45 -8.03 -7.37 -1.75
CA GLY A 45 -6.72 -8.00 -1.81
C GLY A 45 -5.62 -7.22 -1.08
N ILE A 46 -5.95 -6.54 0.01
CA ILE A 46 -5.12 -5.60 0.78
C ILE A 46 -4.83 -4.32 -0.03
N ALA A 47 -5.89 -3.60 -0.40
CA ALA A 47 -5.87 -2.36 -1.18
C ALA A 47 -5.27 -2.49 -2.58
N VAL A 48 -5.38 -3.67 -3.21
CA VAL A 48 -4.85 -3.95 -4.56
C VAL A 48 -5.88 -3.65 -5.64
N TYR A 49 -7.08 -4.21 -5.54
CA TYR A 49 -8.14 -4.08 -6.53
C TYR A 49 -8.90 -2.74 -6.41
N ALA A 50 -8.23 -1.64 -6.78
CA ALA A 50 -8.81 -0.30 -6.70
C ALA A 50 -10.06 -0.15 -7.60
N LEU A 51 -10.04 -0.74 -8.80
CA LEU A 51 -11.15 -0.73 -9.75
C LEU A 51 -12.15 -1.89 -9.52
N GLY A 52 -11.94 -2.70 -8.47
CA GLY A 52 -12.73 -3.92 -8.28
C GLY A 52 -12.40 -5.00 -9.31
N TYR A 53 -13.28 -5.99 -9.43
CA TYR A 53 -13.09 -7.19 -10.23
C TYR A 53 -13.82 -7.06 -11.56
N HIS A 54 -13.21 -7.54 -12.66
CA HIS A 54 -13.76 -7.48 -14.03
C HIS A 54 -14.18 -6.07 -14.46
N TYR A 55 -13.30 -5.09 -14.20
CA TYR A 55 -13.62 -3.71 -14.58
C TYR A 55 -13.60 -3.55 -16.11
N PRO A 56 -14.67 -2.98 -16.69
CA PRO A 56 -14.75 -2.77 -18.14
C PRO A 56 -13.54 -1.99 -18.68
N GLY A 57 -12.98 -2.46 -19.79
CA GLY A 57 -11.82 -1.86 -20.45
C GLY A 57 -10.47 -2.18 -19.80
N TYR A 58 -10.41 -2.60 -18.51
CA TYR A 58 -9.17 -3.06 -17.90
C TYR A 58 -8.80 -4.46 -18.36
N ASP A 59 -9.71 -5.41 -18.26
CA ASP A 59 -9.49 -6.80 -18.70
C ASP A 59 -9.19 -6.89 -20.20
N GLU A 60 -9.86 -6.08 -21.04
CA GLU A 60 -9.62 -6.00 -22.47
C GLU A 60 -8.23 -5.48 -22.80
N ALA A 61 -7.73 -4.48 -22.04
CA ALA A 61 -6.38 -3.98 -22.22
C ALA A 61 -5.33 -5.06 -21.92
N LEU A 62 -5.54 -5.84 -20.84
CA LEU A 62 -4.66 -6.97 -20.49
C LEU A 62 -4.67 -8.05 -21.57
N LYS A 63 -5.86 -8.48 -22.03
CA LYS A 63 -6.01 -9.48 -23.11
C LYS A 63 -5.32 -9.00 -24.39
N SER A 64 -5.54 -7.75 -24.78
CA SER A 64 -4.88 -7.15 -25.95
C SER A 64 -3.36 -7.14 -25.84
N GLN A 65 -2.82 -6.92 -24.63
CA GLN A 65 -1.36 -6.92 -24.44
C GLN A 65 -0.78 -8.34 -24.46
N ILE A 66 -1.52 -9.36 -23.98
CA ILE A 66 -1.13 -10.77 -24.10
C ILE A 66 -0.98 -11.16 -25.58
N ASP A 67 -1.88 -10.71 -26.47
CA ASP A 67 -1.84 -10.98 -27.91
C ASP A 67 -0.66 -10.30 -28.63
N LYS A 68 0.02 -9.36 -28.01
CA LYS A 68 1.21 -8.67 -28.55
C LYS A 68 2.50 -9.27 -28.00
N VAL A 69 2.94 -8.80 -26.85
CA VAL A 69 4.14 -9.26 -26.16
C VAL A 69 4.05 -9.00 -24.67
N MET A 70 4.37 -10.00 -23.87
CA MET A 70 4.29 -9.88 -22.41
C MET A 70 5.62 -9.45 -21.78
N HIS A 71 6.76 -9.79 -22.38
CA HIS A 71 8.08 -9.54 -21.82
C HIS A 71 9.13 -9.33 -22.92
N THR A 72 10.03 -8.35 -22.72
CA THR A 72 11.13 -8.04 -23.66
C THR A 72 12.49 -7.85 -22.99
N SER A 73 12.58 -7.88 -21.65
CA SER A 73 13.68 -7.36 -20.81
C SER A 73 13.89 -5.83 -20.93
N ASN A 74 14.65 -5.27 -19.97
CA ASN A 74 15.03 -3.85 -19.97
C ASN A 74 16.22 -3.52 -20.89
N LEU A 75 16.71 -4.47 -21.66
CA LEU A 75 17.72 -4.24 -22.69
C LEU A 75 17.13 -3.61 -23.96
N TYR A 76 15.81 -3.63 -24.10
CA TYR A 76 15.09 -3.08 -25.25
C TYR A 76 14.00 -2.11 -24.79
N TYR A 77 13.71 -1.12 -25.62
CA TYR A 77 12.55 -0.25 -25.41
C TYR A 77 11.26 -1.00 -25.74
N ASN A 78 10.20 -0.67 -24.99
CA ASN A 78 8.85 -1.12 -25.30
C ASN A 78 7.84 0.01 -25.11
N VAL A 79 6.76 -0.01 -25.87
CA VAL A 79 5.77 1.08 -25.91
C VAL A 79 5.05 1.21 -24.55
N PRO A 80 4.47 0.13 -23.96
CA PRO A 80 3.72 0.25 -22.70
C PRO A 80 4.55 0.84 -21.55
N MET A 81 5.85 0.54 -21.47
CA MET A 81 6.70 1.07 -20.40
C MET A 81 6.85 2.59 -20.49
N GLY A 82 7.02 3.11 -21.71
CA GLY A 82 7.12 4.56 -21.95
C GLY A 82 5.82 5.28 -21.56
N GLU A 83 4.68 4.75 -22.01
CA GLU A 83 3.35 5.30 -21.71
C GLU A 83 3.03 5.27 -20.21
N ALA A 84 3.27 4.15 -19.53
CA ALA A 84 3.07 4.01 -18.09
C ALA A 84 3.97 4.97 -17.30
N ALA A 85 5.24 5.10 -17.71
CA ALA A 85 6.18 6.02 -17.08
C ALA A 85 5.73 7.48 -17.25
N GLU A 86 5.33 7.88 -18.44
CA GLU A 86 4.84 9.24 -18.72
C GLU A 86 3.63 9.59 -17.83
N LYS A 87 2.64 8.70 -17.74
CA LYS A 87 1.44 8.90 -16.91
C LYS A 87 1.77 9.01 -15.43
N LEU A 88 2.58 8.09 -14.91
CA LEU A 88 3.00 8.11 -13.52
C LEU A 88 3.78 9.39 -13.17
N ILE A 89 4.71 9.82 -14.04
CA ILE A 89 5.50 11.03 -13.82
C ILE A 89 4.63 12.29 -13.90
N LYS A 90 3.76 12.40 -14.91
CA LYS A 90 2.85 13.56 -15.04
C LYS A 90 1.93 13.69 -13.84
N THR A 91 1.40 12.57 -13.33
CA THR A 91 0.44 12.57 -12.23
C THR A 91 1.10 12.81 -10.86
N SER A 92 2.32 12.28 -10.67
CA SER A 92 3.08 12.49 -9.44
C SER A 92 3.81 13.83 -9.40
N GLY A 93 4.08 14.45 -10.56
CA GLY A 93 4.93 15.65 -10.63
C GLY A 93 6.41 15.37 -10.34
N MET A 94 6.82 14.11 -10.32
CA MET A 94 8.22 13.70 -10.14
C MET A 94 8.97 13.64 -11.47
N SER A 95 10.18 13.04 -11.52
CA SER A 95 11.06 13.15 -12.69
C SER A 95 11.31 11.84 -13.42
N LYS A 96 11.66 10.77 -12.69
CA LYS A 96 12.01 9.46 -13.28
C LYS A 96 11.43 8.32 -12.48
N VAL A 97 11.11 7.23 -13.14
CA VAL A 97 10.59 6.01 -12.53
C VAL A 97 11.46 4.81 -12.89
N PHE A 98 11.59 3.88 -11.94
CA PHE A 98 12.06 2.53 -12.17
C PHE A 98 10.94 1.56 -11.76
N PHE A 99 10.49 0.75 -12.71
CA PHE A 99 9.46 -0.26 -12.46
C PHE A 99 10.07 -1.53 -11.86
N THR A 100 9.38 -2.10 -10.87
CA THR A 100 9.71 -3.34 -10.18
C THR A 100 8.53 -4.31 -10.24
N ASN A 101 8.60 -5.47 -9.56
CA ASN A 101 7.51 -6.46 -9.57
C ASN A 101 6.66 -6.42 -8.30
N SER A 102 7.09 -5.71 -7.29
CA SER A 102 6.43 -5.65 -5.98
C SER A 102 6.80 -4.37 -5.23
N GLY A 103 6.01 -4.07 -4.19
CA GLY A 103 6.32 -2.99 -3.26
C GLY A 103 7.64 -3.20 -2.53
N ALA A 104 7.95 -4.44 -2.11
CA ALA A 104 9.21 -4.73 -1.44
C ALA A 104 10.43 -4.41 -2.33
N GLU A 105 10.38 -4.77 -3.62
CA GLU A 105 11.43 -4.40 -4.58
C GLU A 105 11.51 -2.88 -4.81
N ALA A 106 10.38 -2.17 -4.79
CA ALA A 106 10.38 -0.72 -4.89
C ALA A 106 11.10 -0.07 -3.69
N ILE A 107 10.88 -0.59 -2.48
CA ILE A 107 11.59 -0.16 -1.27
C ILE A 107 13.09 -0.47 -1.37
N GLU A 108 13.48 -1.67 -1.84
CA GLU A 108 14.91 -2.01 -2.07
C GLU A 108 15.58 -1.00 -3.00
N GLY A 109 14.90 -0.64 -4.10
CA GLY A 109 15.40 0.36 -5.04
C GLY A 109 15.50 1.76 -4.43
N ALA A 110 14.51 2.18 -3.64
CA ALA A 110 14.50 3.46 -2.94
C ALA A 110 15.65 3.56 -1.92
N ILE A 111 15.91 2.51 -1.12
CA ILE A 111 17.03 2.42 -0.20
C ILE A 111 18.37 2.55 -0.94
N LYS A 112 18.52 1.83 -2.05
CA LYS A 112 19.74 1.89 -2.88
C LYS A 112 19.94 3.28 -3.49
N ALA A 113 18.88 3.91 -4.00
CA ALA A 113 18.95 5.26 -4.56
C ALA A 113 19.37 6.28 -3.49
N ALA A 114 18.81 6.19 -2.29
CA ALA A 114 19.16 7.09 -1.18
C ALA A 114 20.63 6.92 -0.74
N ARG A 115 21.08 5.69 -0.54
CA ARG A 115 22.48 5.40 -0.17
C ARG A 115 23.45 5.80 -1.27
N LYS A 116 23.13 5.58 -2.53
CA LYS A 116 23.98 6.00 -3.65
C LYS A 116 24.06 7.51 -3.77
N TYR A 117 22.94 8.22 -3.55
CA TYR A 117 22.93 9.69 -3.49
C TYR A 117 23.93 10.23 -2.46
N ALA A 118 23.89 9.70 -1.24
CA ALA A 118 24.78 10.11 -0.19
C ALA A 118 26.25 9.73 -0.49
N TRP A 119 26.48 8.51 -0.98
CA TRP A 119 27.82 8.07 -1.38
C TRP A 119 28.47 8.95 -2.45
N LEU A 120 27.68 9.46 -3.41
CA LEU A 120 28.18 10.37 -4.43
C LEU A 120 28.60 11.73 -3.86
N LYS A 121 28.11 12.11 -2.68
CA LYS A 121 28.46 13.38 -2.01
C LYS A 121 29.78 13.31 -1.25
N ASP A 122 30.08 12.19 -0.59
CA ASP A 122 31.18 12.11 0.37
C ASP A 122 32.08 10.86 0.22
N GLY A 123 31.69 9.89 -0.64
CA GLY A 123 32.44 8.65 -0.86
C GLY A 123 32.33 7.62 0.27
N GLN A 124 31.49 7.86 1.30
CA GLN A 124 31.31 6.94 2.42
C GLN A 124 30.19 5.93 2.13
N ALA A 125 30.28 4.72 2.70
CA ALA A 125 29.31 3.64 2.48
C ALA A 125 28.50 3.27 3.73
N ASP A 126 28.66 4.01 4.85
CA ASP A 126 28.09 3.70 6.15
C ASP A 126 26.90 4.61 6.52
N HIS A 127 26.22 5.12 5.51
CA HIS A 127 25.05 5.98 5.66
C HIS A 127 23.88 5.29 6.35
N GLU A 128 23.17 6.07 7.17
CA GLU A 128 22.05 5.65 7.99
C GLU A 128 20.71 6.08 7.39
N ILE A 129 19.68 5.26 7.63
CA ILE A 129 18.28 5.53 7.26
C ILE A 129 17.45 5.52 8.53
N ILE A 130 16.62 6.54 8.73
CA ILE A 130 15.63 6.57 9.80
C ILE A 130 14.30 6.05 9.24
N ALA A 131 13.74 5.01 9.86
CA ALA A 131 12.42 4.47 9.59
C ALA A 131 11.49 4.72 10.80
N MET A 132 10.19 4.50 10.64
CA MET A 132 9.24 4.71 11.72
C MET A 132 8.91 3.41 12.44
N ASN A 133 8.74 3.47 13.76
CA ASN A 133 8.17 2.39 14.54
C ASN A 133 6.76 2.06 14.00
N HIS A 134 6.37 0.80 14.06
CA HIS A 134 5.10 0.27 13.53
C HIS A 134 4.92 0.40 12.01
N SER A 135 5.94 0.79 11.25
CA SER A 135 5.89 0.83 9.79
C SER A 135 5.91 -0.56 9.16
N PHE A 136 5.45 -0.64 7.91
CA PHE A 136 5.56 -1.83 7.09
C PHE A 136 5.99 -1.48 5.67
N HIS A 137 7.19 -1.91 5.29
CA HIS A 137 7.78 -1.62 3.97
C HIS A 137 8.05 -2.87 3.13
N GLY A 138 7.86 -4.07 3.69
CA GLY A 138 8.02 -5.33 2.96
C GLY A 138 8.70 -6.44 3.76
N ARG A 139 8.93 -7.58 3.09
CA ARG A 139 9.47 -8.81 3.70
C ARG A 139 10.81 -9.26 3.12
N SER A 140 11.34 -8.64 2.05
CA SER A 140 12.72 -8.85 1.61
C SER A 140 13.69 -8.28 2.65
N VAL A 141 14.92 -8.76 2.70
CA VAL A 141 15.84 -8.44 3.81
C VAL A 141 16.08 -6.94 3.96
N GLY A 142 16.26 -6.18 2.88
CA GLY A 142 16.42 -4.73 2.95
C GLY A 142 15.13 -4.01 3.36
N ALA A 143 13.99 -4.35 2.75
CA ALA A 143 12.69 -3.78 3.12
C ALA A 143 12.28 -4.16 4.56
N LEU A 144 12.60 -5.39 5.00
CA LEU A 144 12.40 -5.84 6.37
C LEU A 144 13.25 -5.03 7.36
N SER A 145 14.46 -4.65 6.94
CA SER A 145 15.38 -3.85 7.78
C SER A 145 14.81 -2.48 8.16
N VAL A 146 13.99 -1.88 7.29
CA VAL A 146 13.32 -0.58 7.51
C VAL A 146 11.86 -0.74 7.97
N THR A 147 11.36 -1.98 8.12
CA THR A 147 10.03 -2.26 8.68
C THR A 147 10.08 -2.23 10.21
N GLY A 148 9.39 -1.27 10.82
CA GLY A 148 9.44 -0.99 12.26
C GLY A 148 8.64 -1.95 13.12
N ASN A 149 8.75 -3.26 12.89
CA ASN A 149 8.11 -4.30 13.66
C ASN A 149 9.15 -5.34 14.09
N PHE A 150 9.49 -5.33 15.38
CA PHE A 150 10.52 -6.21 15.95
C PHE A 150 10.21 -7.69 15.74
N HIS A 151 8.96 -8.10 15.90
CA HIS A 151 8.56 -9.49 15.73
C HIS A 151 8.82 -10.03 14.32
N TYR A 152 8.70 -9.16 13.29
CA TYR A 152 9.03 -9.56 11.92
C TYR A 152 10.54 -9.67 11.67
N GLN A 153 11.36 -9.01 12.48
CA GLN A 153 12.81 -8.92 12.30
C GLN A 153 13.61 -9.95 13.08
N GLU A 154 13.15 -10.32 14.29
CA GLU A 154 13.97 -11.01 15.31
C GLU A 154 14.62 -12.30 14.83
N ALA A 155 13.89 -13.14 14.06
CA ALA A 155 14.38 -14.42 13.56
C ALA A 155 15.31 -14.31 12.34
N PHE A 156 15.43 -13.11 11.73
CA PHE A 156 16.17 -12.90 10.48
C PHE A 156 17.41 -12.01 10.64
N ARG A 157 17.84 -11.78 11.86
CA ARG A 157 19.05 -11.01 12.15
C ARG A 157 20.32 -11.80 11.87
N PRO A 158 21.43 -11.16 11.41
CA PRO A 158 21.58 -9.71 11.23
C PRO A 158 20.87 -9.22 9.94
N LEU A 159 20.19 -8.07 10.06
CA LEU A 159 19.60 -7.34 8.96
C LEU A 159 20.58 -6.31 8.39
N MET A 160 20.14 -5.51 7.39
CA MET A 160 20.91 -4.43 6.83
C MET A 160 21.30 -3.41 7.92
N GLY A 161 22.58 -3.13 8.08
CA GLY A 161 23.06 -2.13 9.05
C GLY A 161 22.69 -0.68 8.69
N GLY A 162 22.86 0.23 9.66
CA GLY A 162 22.60 1.65 9.49
C GLY A 162 21.12 2.01 9.43
N VAL A 163 20.24 1.26 10.09
CA VAL A 163 18.83 1.61 10.25
C VAL A 163 18.54 1.99 11.70
N LYS A 164 17.85 3.11 11.87
CA LYS A 164 17.37 3.63 13.15
C LYS A 164 15.86 3.79 13.09
N PHE A 165 15.20 3.74 14.24
CA PHE A 165 13.75 3.88 14.32
C PHE A 165 13.36 5.08 15.18
N ALA A 166 12.38 5.84 14.70
CA ALA A 166 11.74 6.95 15.41
C ALA A 166 10.23 6.67 15.56
N ASP A 167 9.61 7.32 16.53
CA ASP A 167 8.17 7.22 16.71
C ASP A 167 7.43 8.07 15.68
N PHE A 168 6.39 7.48 15.08
CA PHE A 168 5.55 8.14 14.10
C PHE A 168 4.73 9.25 14.76
N ASN A 169 4.64 10.41 14.10
CA ASN A 169 4.02 11.63 14.62
C ASN A 169 4.72 12.23 15.84
N ASP A 170 5.99 11.85 16.10
CA ASP A 170 6.85 12.47 17.13
C ASP A 170 8.13 13.04 16.49
N ILE A 171 8.14 14.36 16.29
CA ILE A 171 9.28 15.05 15.68
C ILE A 171 10.52 15.06 16.58
N ALA A 172 10.35 15.02 17.90
CA ALA A 172 11.46 14.97 18.82
C ALA A 172 12.17 13.62 18.73
N SER A 173 11.41 12.53 18.58
CA SER A 173 11.94 11.19 18.32
C SER A 173 12.73 11.14 17.01
N VAL A 174 12.22 11.75 15.93
CA VAL A 174 12.95 11.84 14.65
C VAL A 174 14.26 12.60 14.81
N LYS A 175 14.23 13.79 15.42
CA LYS A 175 15.42 14.63 15.65
C LYS A 175 16.50 13.90 16.45
N ALA A 176 16.10 13.09 17.43
CA ALA A 176 17.03 12.32 18.28
C ALA A 176 17.79 11.22 17.51
N GLN A 177 17.26 10.75 16.39
CA GLN A 177 17.90 9.71 15.57
C GLN A 177 18.86 10.27 14.51
N ILE A 178 18.78 11.57 14.20
CA ILE A 178 19.60 12.20 13.15
C ILE A 178 21.05 12.29 13.57
N THR A 179 21.95 11.85 12.70
CA THR A 179 23.40 11.99 12.80
C THR A 179 23.98 12.54 11.51
N ASP A 180 25.27 12.81 11.49
CA ASP A 180 26.00 13.22 10.28
C ASP A 180 26.00 12.13 9.18
N LYS A 181 25.67 10.90 9.53
CA LYS A 181 25.55 9.77 8.58
C LYS A 181 24.13 9.57 8.04
N THR A 182 23.13 10.28 8.56
CA THR A 182 21.76 10.13 8.12
C THR A 182 21.60 10.61 6.68
N CYS A 183 21.23 9.70 5.78
CA CYS A 183 21.03 10.01 4.36
C CYS A 183 19.55 10.05 3.93
N ALA A 184 18.66 9.38 4.66
CA ALA A 184 17.24 9.36 4.35
C ALA A 184 16.37 9.15 5.58
N ILE A 185 15.13 9.65 5.48
CA ILE A 185 14.01 9.29 6.36
C ILE A 185 12.99 8.58 5.47
N ILE A 186 12.55 7.38 5.86
CA ILE A 186 11.51 6.60 5.18
C ILE A 186 10.27 6.47 6.06
N MET A 187 9.10 6.74 5.50
CA MET A 187 7.82 6.62 6.20
C MET A 187 6.66 6.44 5.24
N GLU A 188 5.56 5.88 5.75
CA GLU A 188 4.26 5.89 5.08
C GLU A 188 3.55 7.22 5.35
N THR A 189 2.80 7.75 4.39
CA THR A 189 1.92 8.92 4.63
C THR A 189 0.71 8.54 5.51
N VAL A 190 0.26 7.29 5.40
CA VAL A 190 -0.66 6.64 6.34
C VAL A 190 -0.11 5.25 6.64
N GLN A 191 0.28 4.99 7.89
CA GLN A 191 0.71 3.65 8.27
C GLN A 191 -0.43 2.66 8.13
N GLY A 192 -0.29 1.69 7.23
CA GLY A 192 -1.33 0.71 6.93
C GLY A 192 -1.37 -0.43 7.92
N GLU A 193 -0.32 -1.24 7.94
CA GLU A 193 -0.20 -2.42 8.81
C GLU A 193 -0.04 -2.05 10.29
N GLY A 194 0.46 -0.87 10.58
CA GLY A 194 0.64 -0.36 11.95
C GLY A 194 -0.66 0.04 12.66
N GLY A 195 -1.83 -0.02 11.99
CA GLY A 195 -3.12 0.28 12.63
C GLY A 195 -3.85 1.51 12.06
N ILE A 196 -3.65 1.81 10.80
CA ILE A 196 -4.31 2.91 10.07
C ILE A 196 -4.06 4.28 10.74
N TYR A 197 -2.80 4.66 10.83
CA TYR A 197 -2.40 5.95 11.40
C TYR A 197 -2.00 6.94 10.31
N PRO A 198 -2.81 7.99 10.02
CA PRO A 198 -2.41 9.11 9.18
C PRO A 198 -1.27 9.90 9.81
N ALA A 199 -0.35 10.41 8.98
CA ALA A 199 0.60 11.40 9.42
C ALA A 199 -0.11 12.70 9.85
N ASP A 200 0.35 13.29 10.93
CA ASP A 200 -0.03 14.65 11.28
C ASP A 200 0.56 15.62 10.23
N PRO A 201 -0.25 16.53 9.67
CA PRO A 201 0.25 17.47 8.67
C PRO A 201 1.42 18.34 9.15
N ALA A 202 1.43 18.74 10.42
CA ALA A 202 2.53 19.52 10.99
C ALA A 202 3.80 18.66 11.10
N PHE A 203 3.66 17.39 11.55
CA PHE A 203 4.75 16.43 11.62
C PHE A 203 5.42 16.20 10.25
N LEU A 204 4.63 15.85 9.23
CA LEU A 204 5.18 15.58 7.90
C LEU A 204 5.84 16.81 7.26
N LYS A 205 5.25 17.99 7.48
CA LYS A 205 5.84 19.26 7.03
C LYS A 205 7.19 19.55 7.72
N GLU A 206 7.28 19.29 9.02
CA GLU A 206 8.54 19.49 9.77
C GLU A 206 9.59 18.45 9.39
N VAL A 207 9.22 17.20 9.14
CA VAL A 207 10.13 16.18 8.59
C VAL A 207 10.66 16.63 7.21
N ARG A 208 9.82 17.17 6.33
CA ARG A 208 10.27 17.70 5.03
C ARG A 208 11.26 18.85 5.22
N GLN A 209 10.95 19.79 6.12
CA GLN A 209 11.86 20.91 6.41
C GLN A 209 13.21 20.44 6.92
N ILE A 210 13.25 19.50 7.85
CA ILE A 210 14.51 18.91 8.36
C ILE A 210 15.30 18.27 7.21
N CYS A 211 14.62 17.54 6.33
CA CYS A 211 15.26 16.91 5.17
C CYS A 211 15.87 17.95 4.23
N ASP A 212 15.19 19.08 4.00
CA ASP A 212 15.70 20.17 3.16
C ASP A 212 16.90 20.86 3.79
N GLU A 213 16.84 21.20 5.09
CA GLU A 213 17.89 21.89 5.81
C GLU A 213 19.19 21.08 5.93
N LYS A 214 19.06 19.75 6.04
CA LYS A 214 20.20 18.84 6.25
C LYS A 214 20.64 18.09 4.99
N ASP A 215 19.96 18.32 3.86
CA ASP A 215 20.13 17.57 2.62
C ASP A 215 20.04 16.04 2.83
N ILE A 216 19.04 15.63 3.63
CA ILE A 216 18.60 14.26 3.85
C ILE A 216 17.44 13.98 2.90
N LEU A 217 17.35 12.79 2.31
CA LEU A 217 16.26 12.43 1.40
C LEU A 217 15.00 12.01 2.17
N LEU A 218 13.84 12.51 1.75
CA LEU A 218 12.54 12.02 2.20
C LEU A 218 12.04 10.94 1.25
N ILE A 219 11.85 9.73 1.77
CA ILE A 219 11.23 8.60 1.06
C ILE A 219 9.81 8.44 1.60
N LEU A 220 8.79 8.63 0.75
CA LEU A 220 7.40 8.37 1.11
C LEU A 220 6.91 7.08 0.46
N ASP A 221 6.49 6.16 1.32
CA ASP A 221 5.90 4.88 0.89
C ASP A 221 4.40 5.05 0.65
N GLU A 222 4.02 5.09 -0.62
CA GLU A 222 2.65 5.22 -1.11
C GLU A 222 2.07 3.89 -1.60
N ILE A 223 2.68 2.76 -1.23
CA ILE A 223 2.28 1.43 -1.70
C ILE A 223 0.84 1.09 -1.30
N GLN A 224 0.42 1.45 -0.08
CA GLN A 224 -0.93 1.18 0.39
C GLN A 224 -1.84 2.42 0.36
N CYS A 225 -1.33 3.58 0.72
CA CYS A 225 -2.10 4.82 0.85
C CYS A 225 -2.22 5.63 -0.44
N GLY A 226 -1.41 5.31 -1.46
CA GLY A 226 -1.45 5.96 -2.77
C GLY A 226 -2.58 5.49 -3.68
N MET A 227 -2.46 5.84 -4.95
CA MET A 227 -3.39 5.44 -6.01
C MET A 227 -4.86 5.72 -5.66
N GLY A 228 -5.18 6.97 -5.33
CA GLY A 228 -6.55 7.42 -5.09
C GLY A 228 -7.13 7.11 -3.71
N ARG A 229 -6.54 6.18 -2.98
CA ARG A 229 -7.07 5.60 -1.73
C ARG A 229 -7.50 6.63 -0.69
N THR A 230 -6.75 7.73 -0.56
CA THR A 230 -6.98 8.76 0.45
C THR A 230 -7.66 10.04 -0.10
N GLY A 231 -8.12 10.02 -1.37
CA GLY A 231 -8.79 11.16 -2.01
C GLY A 231 -7.87 12.07 -2.82
N SER A 232 -6.62 11.69 -3.03
CA SER A 232 -5.68 12.25 -4.03
C SER A 232 -4.93 11.11 -4.70
N MET A 233 -4.32 11.34 -5.87
CA MET A 233 -3.60 10.23 -6.53
C MET A 233 -2.53 9.64 -5.63
N PHE A 234 -1.74 10.48 -4.97
CA PHE A 234 -0.81 10.08 -3.91
C PHE A 234 -1.13 10.85 -2.64
N ALA A 235 -1.13 10.17 -1.49
CA ALA A 235 -1.56 10.74 -0.23
C ALA A 235 -0.75 11.99 0.16
N TRP A 236 0.56 12.00 -0.11
CA TRP A 236 1.46 13.11 0.19
C TRP A 236 1.06 14.43 -0.47
N GLN A 237 0.33 14.39 -1.60
CA GLN A 237 -0.13 15.60 -2.32
C GLN A 237 -1.06 16.49 -1.47
N GLN A 238 -1.69 15.90 -0.45
CA GLN A 238 -2.58 16.63 0.48
C GLN A 238 -1.82 17.31 1.63
N TYR A 239 -0.52 17.06 1.77
CA TYR A 239 0.29 17.54 2.90
C TYR A 239 1.24 18.67 2.51
N GLY A 240 1.43 18.93 1.23
CA GLY A 240 2.40 19.92 0.74
C GLY A 240 3.86 19.56 1.06
N ALA A 241 4.15 18.27 1.26
CA ALA A 241 5.46 17.72 1.60
C ALA A 241 5.92 16.74 0.51
N ALA A 242 6.40 17.28 -0.61
CA ALA A 242 6.83 16.46 -1.73
C ALA A 242 8.06 15.60 -1.36
N PRO A 243 8.04 14.27 -1.66
CA PRO A 243 9.16 13.39 -1.41
C PRO A 243 10.31 13.59 -2.40
N ASP A 244 11.51 13.19 -2.00
CA ASP A 244 12.63 13.01 -2.93
C ASP A 244 12.52 11.68 -3.67
N ILE A 245 12.00 10.65 -3.00
CA ILE A 245 11.73 9.33 -3.55
C ILE A 245 10.34 8.88 -3.08
N MET A 246 9.52 8.37 -3.99
CA MET A 246 8.22 7.78 -3.69
C MET A 246 8.23 6.30 -4.12
N THR A 247 7.63 5.42 -3.31
CA THR A 247 7.37 4.03 -3.73
C THR A 247 5.88 3.79 -3.93
N THR A 248 5.53 2.98 -4.92
CA THR A 248 4.14 2.64 -5.23
C THR A 248 4.04 1.20 -5.75
N ALA A 249 2.91 0.53 -5.53
CA ALA A 249 2.60 -0.82 -5.99
C ALA A 249 1.09 -1.08 -5.85
N LYS A 250 0.67 -2.31 -5.55
CA LYS A 250 -0.73 -2.70 -5.26
C LYS A 250 -1.71 -2.16 -6.32
N ALA A 251 -2.46 -1.11 -6.00
CA ALA A 251 -3.42 -0.48 -6.90
C ALA A 251 -2.79 0.10 -8.18
N LEU A 252 -1.48 0.31 -8.21
CA LEU A 252 -0.74 0.70 -9.41
C LEU A 252 -0.99 -0.29 -10.57
N GLY A 253 -1.03 -1.59 -10.26
CA GLY A 253 -1.30 -2.66 -11.23
C GLY A 253 -2.70 -3.24 -11.13
N CYS A 254 -3.50 -2.85 -10.13
CA CYS A 254 -4.88 -3.28 -9.91
C CYS A 254 -5.10 -4.79 -10.09
N GLY A 255 -4.23 -5.62 -9.47
CA GLY A 255 -4.22 -7.08 -9.54
C GLY A 255 -3.01 -7.67 -10.28
N VAL A 256 -2.44 -6.96 -11.24
CA VAL A 256 -1.19 -7.36 -11.89
C VAL A 256 0.00 -7.00 -10.98
N PRO A 257 0.90 -7.96 -10.69
CA PRO A 257 2.09 -7.70 -9.87
C PRO A 257 3.00 -6.66 -10.52
N VAL A 258 3.12 -5.50 -9.89
CA VAL A 258 4.00 -4.40 -10.29
C VAL A 258 4.27 -3.50 -9.09
N GLY A 259 5.43 -2.90 -9.06
CA GLY A 259 5.81 -1.83 -8.18
C GLY A 259 6.66 -0.80 -8.92
N ALA A 260 6.93 0.31 -8.27
CA ALA A 260 7.84 1.31 -8.79
C ALA A 260 8.44 2.15 -7.66
N PHE A 261 9.66 2.61 -7.85
CA PHE A 261 10.17 3.76 -7.12
C PHE A 261 10.36 4.93 -8.09
N VAL A 262 9.98 6.10 -7.64
CA VAL A 262 9.90 7.32 -8.44
C VAL A 262 10.79 8.37 -7.80
N LEU A 263 11.62 9.00 -8.59
CA LEU A 263 12.64 9.95 -8.17
C LEU A 263 12.26 11.37 -8.58
N ASN A 264 12.50 12.34 -7.71
CA ASN A 264 12.46 13.74 -8.10
C ASN A 264 13.68 14.10 -8.97
N GLU A 265 13.76 15.32 -9.49
CA GLU A 265 14.83 15.74 -10.39
C GLU A 265 16.23 15.67 -9.74
N LYS A 266 16.33 16.04 -8.46
CA LYS A 266 17.57 15.97 -7.66
C LYS A 266 18.11 14.55 -7.58
N THR A 267 17.28 13.62 -7.13
CA THR A 267 17.68 12.22 -6.96
C THR A 267 17.86 11.48 -8.29
N ALA A 268 17.06 11.81 -9.31
CA ALA A 268 17.22 11.23 -10.65
C ALA A 268 18.55 11.58 -11.31
N LYS A 269 19.09 12.79 -11.04
CA LYS A 269 20.39 13.23 -11.58
C LYS A 269 21.59 12.72 -10.81
N ALA A 270 21.44 12.42 -9.54
CA ALA A 270 22.55 12.16 -8.63
C ALA A 270 22.32 10.90 -7.77
N SER A 271 21.86 9.79 -8.37
CA SER A 271 21.75 8.51 -7.68
C SER A 271 22.18 7.34 -8.58
N LEU A 272 21.25 6.49 -8.97
CA LEU A 272 21.52 5.27 -9.72
C LEU A 272 21.88 5.53 -11.19
N VAL A 273 22.89 4.84 -11.67
CA VAL A 273 23.36 4.87 -13.08
C VAL A 273 23.34 3.46 -13.67
N PRO A 274 23.51 3.28 -15.00
CA PRO A 274 23.56 1.95 -15.62
C PRO A 274 24.55 1.02 -14.92
N GLY A 275 24.04 -0.17 -14.52
CA GLY A 275 24.79 -1.18 -13.74
C GLY A 275 24.56 -1.19 -12.23
N ASP A 276 24.02 -0.11 -11.65
CA ASP A 276 23.79 -0.05 -10.19
C ASP A 276 22.57 -0.85 -9.72
N HIS A 277 21.53 -0.95 -10.56
CA HIS A 277 20.28 -1.62 -10.22
C HIS A 277 19.68 -2.28 -11.45
N GLY A 278 18.89 -3.35 -11.25
CA GLY A 278 18.29 -4.09 -12.34
C GLY A 278 17.18 -5.03 -11.88
N THR A 279 16.38 -5.46 -12.83
CA THR A 279 15.30 -6.44 -12.65
C THR A 279 15.05 -7.16 -13.96
N THR A 280 14.71 -8.44 -13.92
CA THR A 280 14.35 -9.18 -15.12
C THR A 280 12.98 -8.77 -15.64
N TYR A 281 11.97 -8.70 -14.78
CA TYR A 281 10.57 -8.51 -15.16
C TYR A 281 10.02 -7.10 -14.94
N GLY A 282 10.62 -6.30 -14.08
CA GLY A 282 10.14 -4.92 -13.83
C GLY A 282 10.13 -4.09 -15.11
N GLY A 283 9.04 -3.40 -15.41
CA GLY A 283 8.86 -2.65 -16.64
C GLY A 283 8.46 -3.50 -17.86
N ASN A 284 8.06 -4.77 -17.66
CA ASN A 284 7.59 -5.60 -18.77
C ASN A 284 6.31 -5.00 -19.40
N PRO A 285 6.10 -5.23 -20.73
CA PRO A 285 4.98 -4.69 -21.47
C PRO A 285 3.61 -5.01 -20.86
N PHE A 286 3.42 -6.22 -20.33
CA PHE A 286 2.14 -6.63 -19.75
C PHE A 286 1.79 -5.84 -18.48
N ALA A 287 2.72 -5.76 -17.53
CA ALA A 287 2.53 -5.00 -16.31
C ALA A 287 2.38 -3.49 -16.58
N CYS A 288 3.17 -2.94 -17.52
CA CYS A 288 3.09 -1.53 -17.88
C CYS A 288 1.80 -1.19 -18.63
N ALA A 289 1.25 -2.10 -19.45
CA ALA A 289 -0.07 -1.93 -20.05
C ALA A 289 -1.17 -1.87 -18.96
N ALA A 290 -1.07 -2.71 -17.92
CA ALA A 290 -1.96 -2.63 -16.76
C ALA A 290 -1.86 -1.25 -16.09
N VAL A 291 -0.66 -0.81 -15.75
CA VAL A 291 -0.41 0.51 -15.13
C VAL A 291 -0.98 1.64 -15.98
N SER A 292 -0.64 1.65 -17.27
CA SER A 292 -1.13 2.67 -18.20
C SER A 292 -2.66 2.74 -18.22
N LYS A 293 -3.32 1.57 -18.26
CA LYS A 293 -4.79 1.49 -18.29
C LYS A 293 -5.44 1.91 -16.96
N VAL A 294 -4.79 1.61 -15.82
CA VAL A 294 -5.26 2.10 -14.51
C VAL A 294 -5.29 3.63 -14.49
N PHE A 295 -4.23 4.31 -14.92
CA PHE A 295 -4.22 5.77 -15.00
C PHE A 295 -5.31 6.32 -15.93
N ASP A 296 -5.52 5.71 -17.12
CA ASP A 296 -6.57 6.13 -18.04
C ASP A 296 -7.96 6.03 -17.40
N LEU A 297 -8.24 4.92 -16.72
CA LEU A 297 -9.53 4.71 -16.06
C LEU A 297 -9.71 5.62 -14.85
N PHE A 298 -8.65 5.89 -14.08
CA PHE A 298 -8.74 6.83 -12.96
C PHE A 298 -9.11 8.24 -13.44
N GLU A 299 -8.59 8.68 -14.59
CA GLU A 299 -8.90 9.96 -15.18
C GLU A 299 -10.30 9.98 -15.82
N SER A 300 -10.59 9.02 -16.73
CA SER A 300 -11.86 8.99 -17.48
C SER A 300 -13.09 8.78 -16.61
N GLU A 301 -12.98 7.93 -15.59
CA GLU A 301 -14.06 7.59 -14.65
C GLU A 301 -14.08 8.49 -13.41
N LYS A 302 -13.16 9.46 -13.31
CA LYS A 302 -13.06 10.41 -12.19
C LYS A 302 -13.01 9.70 -10.82
N ILE A 303 -12.18 8.66 -10.72
CA ILE A 303 -12.10 7.82 -9.51
C ILE A 303 -11.74 8.63 -8.26
N ILE A 304 -10.87 9.64 -8.38
CA ILE A 304 -10.47 10.48 -7.24
C ILE A 304 -11.65 11.32 -6.74
N GLU A 305 -12.40 11.92 -7.64
CA GLU A 305 -13.60 12.69 -7.33
C GLU A 305 -14.64 11.79 -6.66
N HIS A 306 -14.87 10.58 -7.20
CA HIS A 306 -15.77 9.62 -6.60
C HIS A 306 -15.35 9.24 -5.17
N VAL A 307 -14.06 8.99 -4.93
CA VAL A 307 -13.55 8.73 -3.57
C VAL A 307 -13.86 9.89 -2.63
N ASN A 308 -13.68 11.14 -3.08
CA ASN A 308 -13.94 12.32 -2.28
C ASN A 308 -15.44 12.53 -2.01
N GLU A 309 -16.34 12.01 -2.84
CA GLU A 309 -17.77 12.01 -2.62
C GLU A 309 -18.26 10.93 -1.66
N ILE A 310 -17.70 9.72 -1.78
CA ILE A 310 -18.15 8.58 -1.00
C ILE A 310 -17.51 8.48 0.39
N ALA A 311 -16.26 8.93 0.54
CA ALA A 311 -15.51 8.80 1.79
C ALA A 311 -16.20 9.51 2.98
N PRO A 312 -16.71 10.75 2.88
CA PRO A 312 -17.42 11.38 3.98
C PRO A 312 -18.69 10.62 4.40
N TYR A 313 -19.39 10.00 3.45
CA TYR A 313 -20.54 9.15 3.76
C TYR A 313 -20.12 7.91 4.53
N PHE A 314 -19.06 7.25 4.09
CA PHE A 314 -18.51 6.07 4.77
C PHE A 314 -18.03 6.42 6.19
N GLU A 315 -17.28 7.50 6.34
CA GLU A 315 -16.79 7.97 7.64
C GLU A 315 -17.94 8.24 8.61
N LYS A 316 -18.98 8.94 8.16
CA LYS A 316 -20.20 9.19 8.96
C LYS A 316 -20.84 7.89 9.42
N LYS A 317 -20.99 6.91 8.54
CA LYS A 317 -21.57 5.60 8.87
C LYS A 317 -20.72 4.81 9.88
N LEU A 318 -19.40 4.91 9.79
CA LEU A 318 -18.50 4.31 10.78
C LEU A 318 -18.58 5.02 12.13
N ASP A 319 -18.74 6.34 12.16
CA ASP A 319 -18.94 7.10 13.40
C ASP A 319 -20.29 6.76 14.06
N GLU A 320 -21.36 6.57 13.28
CA GLU A 320 -22.66 6.06 13.78
C GLU A 320 -22.51 4.65 14.39
N LEU A 321 -21.73 3.78 13.76
CA LEU A 321 -21.45 2.43 14.26
C LEU A 321 -20.67 2.46 15.57
N MET A 322 -19.66 3.34 15.68
CA MET A 322 -18.89 3.54 16.91
C MET A 322 -19.76 4.03 18.08
N GLN A 323 -20.78 4.87 17.81
CA GLN A 323 -21.72 5.30 18.84
C GLN A 323 -22.67 4.16 19.29
N LYS A 324 -22.92 3.19 18.43
CA LYS A 324 -23.81 2.05 18.70
C LYS A 324 -23.14 0.95 19.51
N TYR A 325 -21.84 0.73 19.31
CA TYR A 325 -21.12 -0.43 19.86
C TYR A 325 -19.93 -0.02 20.73
N ASP A 326 -19.99 -0.23 22.03
CA ASP A 326 -18.92 0.09 22.98
C ASP A 326 -17.60 -0.64 22.68
N CYS A 327 -17.66 -1.76 21.96
CA CYS A 327 -16.45 -2.48 21.53
C CYS A 327 -15.66 -1.76 20.44
N ILE A 328 -16.21 -0.73 19.80
CA ILE A 328 -15.51 0.13 18.84
C ILE A 328 -15.04 1.38 19.58
N THR A 329 -13.76 1.42 19.95
CA THR A 329 -13.23 2.44 20.87
C THR A 329 -12.71 3.69 20.17
N ALA A 330 -12.35 3.59 18.89
CA ALA A 330 -11.92 4.71 18.05
C ALA A 330 -12.05 4.39 16.56
N ARG A 331 -12.12 5.44 15.73
CA ARG A 331 -11.97 5.38 14.28
C ARG A 331 -10.70 6.14 13.86
N ARG A 332 -9.99 5.61 12.87
CA ARG A 332 -8.83 6.25 12.25
C ARG A 332 -8.93 6.10 10.74
N GLY A 333 -8.25 6.96 10.01
CA GLY A 333 -8.13 6.80 8.56
C GLY A 333 -8.28 8.08 7.78
N LYS A 334 -8.24 7.93 6.46
CA LYS A 334 -8.39 9.01 5.48
C LYS A 334 -8.94 8.44 4.17
N GLY A 335 -9.95 9.08 3.61
CA GLY A 335 -10.59 8.59 2.38
C GLY A 335 -11.19 7.19 2.55
N LEU A 336 -10.90 6.28 1.64
CA LEU A 336 -11.34 4.88 1.71
C LEU A 336 -10.27 3.94 2.34
N MET A 337 -9.40 4.48 3.17
CA MET A 337 -8.49 3.73 4.04
C MET A 337 -8.90 3.99 5.48
N GLN A 338 -9.76 3.15 6.04
CA GLN A 338 -10.39 3.33 7.34
C GLN A 338 -10.06 2.17 8.29
N GLY A 339 -10.01 2.47 9.58
CA GLY A 339 -9.78 1.51 10.65
C GLY A 339 -10.66 1.78 11.85
N LEU A 340 -11.28 0.73 12.39
CA LEU A 340 -11.99 0.75 13.66
C LEU A 340 -11.16 0.04 14.72
N VAL A 341 -10.85 0.72 15.80
CA VAL A 341 -10.14 0.13 16.94
C VAL A 341 -11.12 -0.68 17.76
N ILE A 342 -10.84 -1.96 17.89
CA ILE A 342 -11.70 -2.94 18.60
C ILE A 342 -11.12 -3.20 19.99
N GLY A 343 -11.99 -3.20 20.99
CA GLY A 343 -11.62 -3.39 22.39
C GLY A 343 -12.77 -3.94 23.23
N ASN A 344 -12.72 -3.68 24.54
CA ASN A 344 -13.79 -4.00 25.49
C ASN A 344 -14.28 -5.45 25.43
N GLY A 345 -13.32 -6.40 25.35
CA GLY A 345 -13.59 -7.84 25.39
C GLY A 345 -13.82 -8.51 24.03
N VAL A 346 -14.00 -7.75 22.94
CA VAL A 346 -14.11 -8.28 21.58
C VAL A 346 -12.72 -8.28 20.92
N LYS A 347 -12.40 -9.35 20.18
CA LYS A 347 -11.15 -9.45 19.43
C LYS A 347 -11.41 -9.20 17.94
N VAL A 348 -10.56 -8.41 17.30
CA VAL A 348 -10.65 -8.14 15.85
C VAL A 348 -10.62 -9.41 15.01
N GLY A 349 -9.84 -10.41 15.42
CA GLY A 349 -9.78 -11.71 14.73
C GLY A 349 -11.09 -12.50 14.77
N ASP A 350 -11.90 -12.33 15.80
CA ASP A 350 -13.21 -12.97 15.87
C ASP A 350 -14.20 -12.25 14.94
N ILE A 351 -14.14 -10.92 14.87
CA ILE A 351 -14.93 -10.13 13.89
C ILE A 351 -14.60 -10.55 12.46
N THR A 352 -13.31 -10.63 12.09
CA THR A 352 -12.92 -11.00 10.72
C THR A 352 -13.36 -12.41 10.33
N LYS A 353 -13.41 -13.34 11.28
CA LYS A 353 -13.91 -14.71 11.05
C LYS A 353 -15.42 -14.76 10.93
N GLU A 354 -16.14 -14.11 11.86
CA GLU A 354 -17.60 -14.12 11.86
C GLU A 354 -18.18 -13.34 10.66
N ALA A 355 -17.54 -12.26 10.23
CA ALA A 355 -17.92 -11.48 9.06
C ALA A 355 -18.05 -12.34 7.78
N LEU A 356 -17.21 -13.37 7.63
CA LEU A 356 -17.32 -14.32 6.51
C LEU A 356 -18.64 -15.08 6.51
N ASN A 357 -19.21 -15.40 7.69
CA ASN A 357 -20.51 -16.06 7.80
C ASN A 357 -21.63 -15.16 7.23
N HIS A 358 -21.47 -13.84 7.37
CA HIS A 358 -22.36 -12.81 6.84
C HIS A 358 -22.04 -12.37 5.41
N GLY A 359 -21.10 -13.04 4.71
CA GLY A 359 -20.73 -12.67 3.35
C GLY A 359 -20.02 -11.31 3.29
N LEU A 360 -19.13 -11.04 4.24
CA LEU A 360 -18.31 -9.83 4.28
C LEU A 360 -16.83 -10.20 4.45
N ILE A 361 -15.98 -9.65 3.60
CA ILE A 361 -14.53 -9.76 3.70
C ILE A 361 -13.96 -8.47 4.26
N VAL A 362 -13.36 -8.56 5.44
CA VAL A 362 -12.61 -7.52 6.13
C VAL A 362 -11.32 -8.10 6.70
N ILE A 363 -10.35 -7.27 6.97
CA ILE A 363 -9.04 -7.69 7.47
C ILE A 363 -8.63 -6.88 8.69
N SER A 364 -7.66 -7.39 9.44
CA SER A 364 -7.06 -6.65 10.56
C SER A 364 -5.83 -5.85 10.12
N ALA A 365 -5.49 -4.84 10.90
CA ALA A 365 -4.20 -4.16 10.90
C ALA A 365 -3.69 -4.09 12.35
N GLY A 366 -2.45 -4.50 12.59
CA GLY A 366 -1.99 -4.69 13.96
C GLY A 366 -2.78 -5.75 14.71
N SER A 367 -2.91 -5.59 16.01
CA SER A 367 -3.58 -6.55 16.92
C SER A 367 -5.06 -6.28 17.17
N ASP A 368 -5.51 -5.05 16.94
CA ASP A 368 -6.78 -4.52 17.45
C ASP A 368 -7.57 -3.65 16.47
N VAL A 369 -7.08 -3.44 15.23
CA VAL A 369 -7.76 -2.61 14.25
C VAL A 369 -8.44 -3.44 13.18
N LEU A 370 -9.74 -3.27 13.01
CA LEU A 370 -10.48 -3.75 11.84
C LEU A 370 -10.25 -2.78 10.69
N ARG A 371 -9.57 -3.24 9.64
CA ARG A 371 -9.17 -2.42 8.50
C ARG A 371 -10.12 -2.58 7.33
N MET A 372 -10.52 -1.45 6.74
CA MET A 372 -11.33 -1.36 5.54
C MET A 372 -10.55 -0.61 4.47
N VAL A 373 -10.30 -1.31 3.36
CA VAL A 373 -9.62 -0.79 2.15
C VAL A 373 -10.33 -1.29 0.89
N PRO A 374 -11.64 -0.99 0.74
CA PRO A 374 -12.48 -1.54 -0.34
C PRO A 374 -11.98 -1.09 -1.72
N PRO A 375 -12.50 -1.67 -2.82
CA PRO A 375 -12.38 -1.07 -4.14
C PRO A 375 -12.83 0.40 -4.13
N LEU A 376 -12.17 1.26 -4.91
CA LEU A 376 -12.48 2.70 -4.92
C LEU A 376 -13.80 3.04 -5.61
N ILE A 377 -14.42 2.04 -6.24
CA ILE A 377 -15.71 2.13 -6.95
C ILE A 377 -16.91 1.77 -6.07
N ILE A 378 -16.73 1.62 -4.75
CA ILE A 378 -17.88 1.39 -3.86
C ILE A 378 -18.85 2.59 -3.92
N GLU A 379 -20.14 2.28 -3.81
CA GLU A 379 -21.22 3.25 -3.75
C GLU A 379 -21.88 3.26 -2.37
N LYS A 380 -22.79 4.20 -2.11
CA LYS A 380 -23.51 4.31 -0.84
C LYS A 380 -24.22 3.01 -0.46
N GLN A 381 -24.81 2.32 -1.42
CA GLN A 381 -25.45 1.02 -1.17
C GLN A 381 -24.48 -0.04 -0.62
N HIS A 382 -23.23 -0.09 -1.12
CA HIS A 382 -22.22 -1.01 -0.64
C HIS A 382 -21.74 -0.64 0.77
N VAL A 383 -21.70 0.67 1.09
CA VAL A 383 -21.44 1.15 2.44
C VAL A 383 -22.57 0.72 3.38
N ASP A 384 -23.83 0.91 3.00
CA ASP A 384 -24.99 0.53 3.83
C ASP A 384 -25.04 -1.00 4.06
N GLU A 385 -24.76 -1.80 3.01
CA GLU A 385 -24.64 -3.26 3.12
C GLU A 385 -23.49 -3.67 4.06
N TYR A 386 -22.34 -3.00 3.95
CA TYR A 386 -21.20 -3.21 4.84
C TYR A 386 -21.60 -2.95 6.31
N ILE A 387 -22.25 -1.83 6.60
CA ILE A 387 -22.68 -1.46 7.96
C ILE A 387 -23.67 -2.48 8.51
N GLN A 388 -24.63 -2.94 7.68
CA GLN A 388 -25.57 -3.98 8.08
C GLN A 388 -24.85 -5.28 8.47
N LYS A 389 -24.04 -5.81 7.55
CA LYS A 389 -23.30 -7.09 7.76
C LYS A 389 -22.35 -7.02 8.97
N LEU A 390 -21.66 -5.89 9.15
CA LEU A 390 -20.78 -5.71 10.31
C LEU A 390 -21.59 -5.60 11.61
N SER A 391 -22.75 -4.93 11.59
CA SER A 391 -23.65 -4.90 12.75
C SER A 391 -24.12 -6.29 13.13
N GLU A 392 -24.59 -7.09 12.18
CA GLU A 392 -25.02 -8.49 12.40
C GLU A 392 -23.87 -9.33 12.98
N THR A 393 -22.65 -9.13 12.46
CA THR A 393 -21.44 -9.78 12.98
C THR A 393 -21.18 -9.44 14.44
N ILE A 394 -21.21 -8.14 14.80
CA ILE A 394 -20.94 -7.68 16.16
C ILE A 394 -22.06 -8.13 17.12
N ASP A 395 -23.32 -8.05 16.71
CA ASP A 395 -24.48 -8.46 17.50
C ASP A 395 -24.43 -9.95 17.91
N ILE A 396 -23.81 -10.81 17.08
CA ILE A 396 -23.57 -12.23 17.39
C ILE A 396 -22.47 -12.38 18.45
N LEU A 397 -21.37 -11.63 18.28
CA LEU A 397 -20.22 -11.73 19.18
C LEU A 397 -20.45 -11.12 20.57
N LEU A 398 -21.50 -10.29 20.73
CA LEU A 398 -21.89 -9.68 21.98
C LEU A 398 -22.96 -10.48 22.78
N LYS A 399 -23.49 -11.56 22.20
CA LYS A 399 -24.43 -12.50 22.86
C LYS A 399 -23.69 -13.55 23.66
#